data_9ba1b7ea0907f04f9d824302bf75405d
#
_entry.id   9ba1b7ea0907f04f9d824302bf75405d
#
_cell.length_a   1.000
_cell.length_b   1.000
_cell.length_c   1.000
_cell.angle_alpha   90.00
_cell.angle_beta   90.00
_cell.angle_gamma   90.00
#
_symmetry.space_group_name_H-M   'P 1'
#
loop_
_entity.id
_entity.type
_entity.pdbx_description
1 polymer ?
#
loop_
_entity_poly.entity_id
_entity_poly.type
_entity_poly.pdbx_seq_one_letter_code
_entity_poly.pdbx_strand_id
1 'polypeptide(L)'
;MRRTALAMVILISPAVAWSGTAQAQCVDEELKADLVGGRHYRGVQERLFTKAFRHELSGMGGYYGGDLFSSSWLAGGAYTFHFSEDLGLEASVQFTRFRTAVTDTYERRYPQVQVEERTNRPGRLYFGHLVWSFAYGKLRWMGGGITRFDFNAVLGAGVTDDSTAQGLTGSFGFGTKWYLGKWFAVRLDVRDHILRETLIGEDHLVNDILVTGGFSVFIPFGG
;
A
#
# COMPACT_ATOMS: atom_id res chain seq x y z
N MET A 1 -34.30 19.11 -21.42
CA MET A 1 -33.23 19.65 -20.56
C MET A 1 -31.90 19.24 -21.16
N ARG A 2 -31.14 20.19 -21.71
CA ARG A 2 -29.87 19.91 -22.40
C ARG A 2 -28.75 19.82 -21.38
N ARG A 3 -28.06 18.68 -21.30
CA ARG A 3 -26.84 18.51 -20.51
C ARG A 3 -25.64 18.93 -21.37
N THR A 4 -25.02 20.04 -21.04
CA THR A 4 -23.77 20.51 -21.65
C THR A 4 -22.62 19.74 -20.99
N ALA A 5 -21.99 18.86 -21.76
CA ALA A 5 -20.73 18.25 -21.40
C ALA A 5 -19.60 19.28 -21.51
N LEU A 6 -18.96 19.57 -20.39
CA LEU A 6 -17.77 20.43 -20.33
C LEU A 6 -16.55 19.58 -20.71
N ALA A 7 -16.08 19.73 -21.95
CA ALA A 7 -14.84 19.13 -22.41
C ALA A 7 -13.65 19.95 -21.87
N MET A 8 -12.89 19.37 -20.94
CA MET A 8 -11.66 19.95 -20.44
C MET A 8 -10.53 19.67 -21.45
N VAL A 9 -10.20 20.67 -22.24
CA VAL A 9 -9.07 20.63 -23.17
C VAL A 9 -7.79 20.92 -22.39
N ILE A 10 -6.95 19.89 -22.21
CA ILE A 10 -5.61 20.03 -21.64
C ILE A 10 -4.69 20.53 -22.76
N LEU A 11 -4.34 21.82 -22.73
CA LEU A 11 -3.33 22.42 -23.59
C LEU A 11 -1.94 21.96 -23.09
N ILE A 12 -1.36 21.01 -23.80
CA ILE A 12 0.04 20.62 -23.65
C ILE A 12 0.87 21.66 -24.42
N SER A 13 1.44 22.62 -23.70
CA SER A 13 2.42 23.55 -24.27
C SER A 13 3.74 22.81 -24.50
N PRO A 14 4.32 22.82 -25.70
CA PRO A 14 5.65 22.29 -25.91
C PRO A 14 6.65 23.25 -25.25
N ALA A 15 7.26 22.80 -24.16
CA ALA A 15 8.43 23.47 -23.61
C ALA A 15 9.58 23.33 -24.60
N VAL A 16 9.88 24.43 -25.31
CA VAL A 16 11.08 24.56 -26.12
C VAL A 16 12.28 24.48 -25.17
N ALA A 17 12.94 23.35 -25.16
CA ALA A 17 14.20 23.17 -24.46
C ALA A 17 15.27 24.00 -25.15
N TRP A 18 15.61 25.13 -24.58
CA TRP A 18 16.86 25.81 -24.92
C TRP A 18 18.02 24.93 -24.46
N SER A 19 18.61 24.21 -25.41
CA SER A 19 19.89 23.53 -25.24
C SER A 19 21.00 24.59 -25.18
N GLY A 20 21.15 25.21 -24.01
CA GLY A 20 22.38 25.91 -23.68
C GLY A 20 23.49 24.85 -23.62
N THR A 21 24.50 25.00 -24.45
CA THR A 21 25.74 24.24 -24.35
C THR A 21 26.35 24.52 -22.99
N ALA A 22 26.09 23.66 -22.01
CA ALA A 22 26.84 23.64 -20.74
C ALA A 22 28.29 23.27 -21.13
N GLN A 23 29.17 24.26 -21.23
CA GLN A 23 30.59 24.00 -21.21
C GLN A 23 30.94 23.46 -19.84
N ALA A 24 31.12 22.16 -19.76
CA ALA A 24 31.71 21.54 -18.61
C ALA A 24 33.15 22.14 -18.47
N GLN A 25 33.34 23.01 -17.48
CA GLN A 25 34.69 23.43 -17.11
C GLN A 25 35.42 22.15 -16.68
N CYS A 26 36.39 21.76 -17.50
CA CYS A 26 37.32 20.70 -17.10
C CYS A 26 38.09 21.21 -15.87
N VAL A 27 37.69 20.79 -14.71
CA VAL A 27 38.46 20.99 -13.49
C VAL A 27 39.74 20.21 -13.65
N ASP A 28 40.88 20.89 -13.41
CA ASP A 28 42.20 20.32 -13.54
C ASP A 28 42.26 18.99 -12.74
N GLU A 29 42.83 17.95 -13.33
CA GLU A 29 42.86 16.60 -12.71
C GLU A 29 43.55 16.59 -11.36
N GLU A 30 44.57 17.43 -11.19
CA GLU A 30 45.25 17.61 -9.89
C GLU A 30 44.35 18.24 -8.85
N LEU A 31 43.55 19.28 -9.21
CA LEU A 31 42.57 19.89 -8.31
C LEU A 31 41.43 18.95 -7.99
N LYS A 32 41.06 18.10 -8.92
CA LYS A 32 40.05 17.07 -8.75
C LYS A 32 40.54 15.98 -7.79
N ALA A 33 41.78 15.58 -7.88
CA ALA A 33 42.39 14.61 -6.96
C ALA A 33 42.51 15.15 -5.54
N ASP A 34 42.80 16.43 -5.37
CA ASP A 34 42.93 17.09 -4.08
C ASP A 34 41.55 17.36 -3.42
N LEU A 35 40.56 17.79 -4.19
CA LEU A 35 39.18 18.05 -3.72
C LEU A 35 38.39 16.78 -3.44
N VAL A 36 38.60 15.72 -4.21
CA VAL A 36 37.90 14.44 -4.07
C VAL A 36 38.66 13.51 -3.13
N GLY A 37 39.93 13.84 -2.81
CA GLY A 37 40.82 13.18 -1.84
C GLY A 37 40.49 11.73 -1.61
N GLY A 38 41.08 10.81 -2.34
CA GLY A 38 41.07 9.37 -2.05
C GLY A 38 39.70 8.74 -1.69
N ARG A 39 38.57 9.40 -2.00
CA ARG A 39 37.29 8.80 -1.84
C ARG A 39 37.16 7.67 -2.85
N HIS A 40 37.53 6.48 -2.44
CA HIS A 40 37.10 5.27 -3.13
C HIS A 40 35.58 5.32 -3.19
N TYR A 41 35.05 5.71 -4.36
CA TYR A 41 33.68 5.40 -4.70
C TYR A 41 33.59 3.88 -4.76
N ARG A 42 33.34 3.28 -3.61
CA ARG A 42 32.86 1.92 -3.61
C ARG A 42 31.59 1.95 -4.43
N GLY A 43 31.58 1.22 -5.53
CA GLY A 43 30.41 1.05 -6.37
C GLY A 43 29.17 0.72 -5.54
N VAL A 44 28.05 0.48 -6.16
CA VAL A 44 26.76 0.19 -5.55
C VAL A 44 26.96 -0.56 -4.22
N GLN A 45 26.70 0.11 -3.09
CA GLN A 45 26.82 -0.54 -1.79
C GLN A 45 25.79 -1.66 -1.73
N GLU A 46 26.26 -2.85 -1.42
CA GLU A 46 25.42 -4.02 -1.18
C GLU A 46 24.25 -3.66 -0.23
N ARG A 47 23.05 -4.10 -0.55
CA ARG A 47 21.89 -3.89 0.33
C ARG A 47 22.17 -4.62 1.64
N LEU A 48 22.28 -3.89 2.74
CA LEU A 48 22.51 -4.48 4.07
C LEU A 48 21.31 -5.29 4.59
N PHE A 49 20.13 -5.10 3.99
CA PHE A 49 18.94 -5.88 4.22
C PHE A 49 18.53 -6.50 2.89
N THR A 50 18.66 -7.80 2.77
CA THR A 50 18.28 -8.58 1.60
C THR A 50 16.94 -9.23 1.86
N LYS A 51 16.04 -9.18 0.88
CA LYS A 51 14.70 -9.81 0.92
C LYS A 51 14.64 -11.08 0.09
N ALA A 52 15.50 -11.22 -0.91
CA ALA A 52 15.47 -12.34 -1.84
C ALA A 52 15.44 -13.69 -1.12
N PHE A 53 14.52 -14.53 -1.52
CA PHE A 53 14.26 -15.86 -0.97
C PHE A 53 13.97 -15.90 0.54
N ARG A 54 13.38 -14.82 1.07
CA ARG A 54 12.97 -14.77 2.48
C ARG A 54 11.46 -14.80 2.61
N HIS A 55 11.05 -15.32 3.75
CA HIS A 55 9.66 -15.37 4.18
C HIS A 55 9.39 -14.22 5.15
N GLU A 56 8.27 -13.55 4.97
CA GLU A 56 7.82 -12.45 5.82
C GLU A 56 6.46 -12.81 6.41
N LEU A 57 6.36 -12.77 7.73
CA LEU A 57 5.11 -12.86 8.46
C LEU A 57 4.74 -11.50 9.00
N SER A 58 3.53 -11.04 8.73
CA SER A 58 3.05 -9.72 9.14
C SER A 58 1.78 -9.82 9.96
N GLY A 59 1.73 -9.03 11.04
CA GLY A 59 0.50 -8.72 11.76
C GLY A 59 0.12 -7.27 11.49
N MET A 60 -1.15 -7.01 11.18
CA MET A 60 -1.61 -5.67 10.81
C MET A 60 -2.95 -5.33 11.43
N GLY A 61 -3.17 -4.04 11.65
CA GLY A 61 -4.44 -3.50 12.10
C GLY A 61 -4.65 -2.11 11.55
N GLY A 62 -5.90 -1.68 11.45
CA GLY A 62 -6.20 -0.38 10.87
C GLY A 62 -7.68 -0.12 10.72
N TYR A 63 -7.97 0.68 9.71
CA TYR A 63 -9.32 1.13 9.38
C TYR A 63 -9.73 0.64 8.00
N TYR A 64 -10.97 0.23 7.93
CA TYR A 64 -11.71 -0.11 6.72
C TYR A 64 -12.77 0.97 6.50
N GLY A 65 -12.69 1.70 5.41
CA GLY A 65 -13.66 2.69 5.00
C GLY A 65 -14.32 2.24 3.70
N GLY A 66 -15.55 1.79 3.79
CA GLY A 66 -16.35 1.37 2.63
C GLY A 66 -17.19 2.52 2.10
N ASP A 67 -17.45 2.54 0.81
CA ASP A 67 -18.31 3.54 0.16
C ASP A 67 -19.77 3.39 0.62
N LEU A 68 -20.22 2.16 0.83
CA LEU A 68 -21.56 1.82 1.35
C LEU A 68 -21.56 1.48 2.85
N PHE A 69 -20.41 1.22 3.42
CA PHE A 69 -20.27 0.81 4.80
C PHE A 69 -19.69 1.94 5.65
N SER A 70 -20.12 2.00 6.89
CA SER A 70 -19.48 2.86 7.89
C SER A 70 -18.07 2.38 8.14
N SER A 71 -17.15 3.32 8.43
CA SER A 71 -15.78 2.99 8.81
C SER A 71 -15.75 2.00 9.97
N SER A 72 -14.94 0.97 9.84
CA SER A 72 -14.76 -0.08 10.85
C SER A 72 -13.28 -0.33 11.10
N TRP A 73 -12.97 -0.93 12.24
CA TRP A 73 -11.63 -1.43 12.49
C TRP A 73 -11.36 -2.70 11.67
N LEU A 74 -10.11 -2.90 11.34
CA LEU A 74 -9.61 -4.04 10.61
C LEU A 74 -8.41 -4.61 11.36
N ALA A 75 -8.32 -5.94 11.47
CA ALA A 75 -7.14 -6.61 11.99
C ALA A 75 -6.91 -7.92 11.23
N GLY A 76 -5.65 -8.29 11.05
CA GLY A 76 -5.32 -9.49 10.31
C GLY A 76 -3.85 -9.80 10.24
N GLY A 77 -3.52 -10.75 9.38
CA GLY A 77 -2.15 -11.16 9.12
C GLY A 77 -1.90 -11.39 7.64
N ALA A 78 -0.63 -11.35 7.27
CA ALA A 78 -0.19 -11.66 5.93
C ALA A 78 1.10 -12.49 5.97
N TYR A 79 1.23 -13.34 4.97
CA TYR A 79 2.44 -14.06 4.66
C TYR A 79 2.93 -13.63 3.29
N THR A 80 4.19 -13.21 3.20
CA THR A 80 4.81 -12.80 1.93
C THR A 80 6.04 -13.66 1.67
N PHE A 81 6.13 -14.22 0.48
CA PHE A 81 7.33 -14.84 -0.04
C PHE A 81 7.99 -13.91 -1.06
N HIS A 82 9.25 -13.57 -0.83
CA HIS A 82 10.03 -12.71 -1.71
C HIS A 82 10.85 -13.56 -2.69
N PHE A 83 10.50 -13.49 -3.99
CA PHE A 83 11.26 -14.17 -5.04
C PHE A 83 12.58 -13.46 -5.34
N SER A 84 12.56 -12.14 -5.21
CA SER A 84 13.71 -11.28 -5.44
C SER A 84 13.71 -10.12 -4.44
N GLU A 85 14.67 -9.22 -4.59
CA GLU A 85 14.73 -8.00 -3.79
C GLU A 85 13.53 -7.07 -4.02
N ASP A 86 12.94 -7.15 -5.22
CA ASP A 86 11.92 -6.20 -5.64
C ASP A 86 10.53 -6.84 -5.81
N LEU A 87 10.46 -8.18 -5.95
CA LEU A 87 9.19 -8.88 -6.20
C LEU A 87 8.89 -9.92 -5.13
N GLY A 88 7.64 -9.95 -4.69
CA GLY A 88 7.11 -10.93 -3.75
C GLY A 88 5.64 -11.27 -4.02
N LEU A 89 5.20 -12.38 -3.44
CA LEU A 89 3.81 -12.81 -3.42
C LEU A 89 3.31 -12.80 -1.97
N GLU A 90 2.23 -12.07 -1.72
CA GLU A 90 1.60 -11.96 -0.41
C GLU A 90 0.26 -12.67 -0.41
N ALA A 91 0.00 -13.46 0.62
CA ALA A 91 -1.31 -13.98 0.98
C ALA A 91 -1.74 -13.33 2.29
N SER A 92 -2.95 -12.78 2.36
CA SER A 92 -3.44 -12.08 3.55
C SER A 92 -4.83 -12.53 3.95
N VAL A 93 -5.06 -12.54 5.25
CA VAL A 93 -6.37 -12.77 5.88
C VAL A 93 -6.63 -11.64 6.84
N GLN A 94 -7.77 -10.98 6.69
CA GLN A 94 -8.15 -9.83 7.50
C GLN A 94 -9.58 -10.00 7.99
N PHE A 95 -9.82 -9.49 9.18
CA PHE A 95 -11.11 -9.54 9.86
C PHE A 95 -11.59 -8.12 10.13
N THR A 96 -12.84 -7.86 9.80
CA THR A 96 -13.50 -6.58 10.03
C THR A 96 -14.94 -6.81 10.50
N ARG A 97 -15.66 -5.73 10.73
CA ARG A 97 -17.10 -5.75 10.96
C ARG A 97 -17.78 -4.79 10.00
N PHE A 98 -18.61 -5.32 9.15
CA PHE A 98 -19.40 -4.50 8.23
C PHE A 98 -20.59 -3.87 8.96
N ARG A 99 -20.68 -2.53 8.87
CA ARG A 99 -21.81 -1.75 9.37
C ARG A 99 -22.33 -0.89 8.22
N THR A 100 -23.62 -0.95 7.96
CA THR A 100 -24.21 -0.16 6.88
C THR A 100 -24.50 1.25 7.38
N ALA A 101 -23.95 2.26 6.71
CA ALA A 101 -24.15 3.68 7.07
C ALA A 101 -25.62 4.11 7.05
N VAL A 102 -26.41 3.50 6.18
CA VAL A 102 -27.86 3.72 6.08
C VAL A 102 -28.58 3.32 7.38
N THR A 103 -28.20 2.19 7.95
CA THR A 103 -28.84 1.69 9.19
C THR A 103 -28.51 2.57 10.40
N ASP A 104 -27.24 3.01 10.53
CA ASP A 104 -26.84 3.95 11.58
C ASP A 104 -27.61 5.28 11.50
N THR A 105 -27.92 5.74 10.30
CA THR A 105 -28.70 6.97 10.09
C THR A 105 -30.16 6.75 10.40
N TYR A 106 -30.69 5.58 10.05
CA TYR A 106 -32.10 5.23 10.27
C TYR A 106 -32.38 5.05 11.76
N GLU A 107 -31.54 4.32 12.48
CA GLU A 107 -31.63 4.14 13.94
C GLU A 107 -31.56 5.44 14.72
N ARG A 108 -30.70 6.38 14.30
CA ARG A 108 -30.66 7.73 14.91
C ARG A 108 -31.92 8.55 14.68
N ARG A 109 -32.56 8.37 13.54
CA ARG A 109 -33.76 9.17 13.17
C ARG A 109 -35.04 8.57 13.67
N TYR A 110 -35.06 7.26 13.86
CA TYR A 110 -36.23 6.49 14.30
C TYR A 110 -35.86 5.47 15.38
N PRO A 111 -35.60 5.91 16.62
CA PRO A 111 -35.12 5.02 17.69
C PRO A 111 -36.15 3.97 18.13
N GLN A 112 -37.37 4.05 17.61
CA GLN A 112 -38.44 3.07 17.87
C GLN A 112 -38.43 1.88 16.89
N VAL A 113 -37.71 2.00 15.78
CA VAL A 113 -37.56 0.94 14.79
C VAL A 113 -36.26 0.20 15.09
N GLN A 114 -36.36 -0.92 15.76
CA GLN A 114 -35.24 -1.85 15.85
C GLN A 114 -35.04 -2.46 14.47
N VAL A 115 -34.05 -1.95 13.73
CA VAL A 115 -33.60 -2.59 12.50
C VAL A 115 -32.92 -3.88 12.95
N GLU A 116 -33.55 -4.99 12.62
CA GLU A 116 -33.10 -6.33 12.98
C GLU A 116 -31.58 -6.48 12.77
N GLU A 117 -30.91 -7.12 13.68
CA GLU A 117 -29.46 -7.30 13.96
C GLU A 117 -28.51 -7.58 12.76
N ARG A 118 -28.93 -7.23 11.55
CA ARG A 118 -28.15 -7.33 10.31
C ARG A 118 -26.99 -6.32 10.21
N THR A 119 -26.89 -5.43 11.20
CA THR A 119 -26.06 -4.21 11.13
C THR A 119 -24.60 -4.41 11.53
N ASN A 120 -24.23 -5.52 12.16
CA ASN A 120 -22.89 -5.73 12.68
C ASN A 120 -22.40 -7.14 12.32
N ARG A 121 -22.08 -7.34 11.04
CA ARG A 121 -21.68 -8.65 10.53
C ARG A 121 -20.18 -8.83 10.56
N PRO A 122 -19.69 -9.99 11.00
CA PRO A 122 -18.28 -10.29 10.86
C PRO A 122 -17.92 -10.43 9.37
N GLY A 123 -16.95 -9.66 8.93
CA GLY A 123 -16.40 -9.74 7.59
C GLY A 123 -15.03 -10.40 7.60
N ARG A 124 -14.76 -11.18 6.58
CA ARG A 124 -13.47 -11.82 6.33
C ARG A 124 -13.01 -11.48 4.94
N LEU A 125 -11.75 -11.09 4.84
CA LEU A 125 -11.13 -10.71 3.57
C LEU A 125 -9.93 -11.64 3.35
N TYR A 126 -9.93 -12.33 2.21
CA TYR A 126 -8.85 -13.24 1.79
C TYR A 126 -8.29 -12.74 0.48
N PHE A 127 -7.01 -12.39 0.46
CA PHE A 127 -6.37 -11.82 -0.72
C PHE A 127 -5.04 -12.48 -1.05
N GLY A 128 -4.77 -12.57 -2.36
CA GLY A 128 -3.46 -12.80 -2.91
C GLY A 128 -2.97 -11.57 -3.66
N HIS A 129 -1.77 -11.08 -3.35
CA HIS A 129 -1.20 -9.88 -3.95
C HIS A 129 0.18 -10.15 -4.52
N LEU A 130 0.46 -9.58 -5.69
CA LEU A 130 1.81 -9.36 -6.16
C LEU A 130 2.33 -8.07 -5.49
N VAL A 131 3.48 -8.15 -4.87
CA VAL A 131 4.15 -7.03 -4.19
C VAL A 131 5.36 -6.63 -5.01
N TRP A 132 5.42 -5.37 -5.41
CA TRP A 132 6.54 -4.80 -6.13
C TRP A 132 7.17 -3.65 -5.34
N SER A 133 8.40 -3.85 -4.86
CA SER A 133 9.18 -2.81 -4.18
C SER A 133 9.94 -2.00 -5.24
N PHE A 134 9.47 -0.80 -5.52
CA PHE A 134 10.00 0.04 -6.60
C PHE A 134 11.03 1.08 -6.13
N ALA A 135 11.07 1.37 -4.84
CA ALA A 135 12.02 2.34 -4.29
C ALA A 135 12.54 1.89 -2.92
N TYR A 136 13.86 1.92 -2.77
CA TYR A 136 14.55 1.61 -1.53
C TYR A 136 15.44 2.78 -1.13
N GLY A 137 15.38 3.18 0.14
CA GLY A 137 16.14 4.31 0.64
C GLY A 137 16.70 4.11 2.05
N LYS A 138 17.52 5.08 2.45
CA LYS A 138 18.08 5.19 3.80
C LYS A 138 17.72 6.54 4.37
N LEU A 139 17.13 6.55 5.56
CA LEU A 139 16.83 7.76 6.31
C LEU A 139 17.77 7.85 7.51
N ARG A 140 18.43 8.98 7.64
CA ARG A 140 19.25 9.29 8.83
C ARG A 140 18.44 10.14 9.79
N TRP A 141 18.24 9.63 10.99
CA TRP A 141 17.58 10.37 12.07
C TRP A 141 18.52 11.38 12.71
N MET A 142 17.96 12.42 13.34
CA MET A 142 18.75 13.46 14.03
C MET A 142 19.67 12.90 15.12
N GLY A 143 19.39 11.74 15.69
CA GLY A 143 20.25 11.03 16.66
C GLY A 143 21.33 10.14 16.07
N GLY A 144 21.59 10.20 14.76
CA GLY A 144 22.67 9.43 14.10
C GLY A 144 22.29 8.01 13.66
N GLY A 145 21.12 7.51 14.04
CA GLY A 145 20.61 6.21 13.59
C GLY A 145 20.24 6.21 12.11
N ILE A 146 20.54 5.13 11.39
CA ILE A 146 20.17 4.94 9.99
C ILE A 146 19.08 3.88 9.92
N THR A 147 17.88 4.28 9.49
CA THR A 147 16.78 3.38 9.18
C THR A 147 16.67 3.21 7.67
N ARG A 148 16.40 2.02 7.23
CA ARG A 148 16.13 1.72 5.82
C ARG A 148 14.64 1.61 5.61
N PHE A 149 14.20 2.07 4.46
CA PHE A 149 12.81 1.96 4.08
C PHE A 149 12.68 1.51 2.64
N ASP A 150 11.55 0.92 2.31
CA ASP A 150 11.15 0.70 0.94
C ASP A 150 9.71 1.17 0.70
N PHE A 151 9.45 1.57 -0.54
CA PHE A 151 8.09 1.78 -1.04
C PHE A 151 7.71 0.64 -1.96
N ASN A 152 6.52 0.13 -1.76
CA ASN A 152 5.99 -0.97 -2.56
C ASN A 152 4.61 -0.63 -3.11
N ALA A 153 4.32 -1.18 -4.28
CA ALA A 153 2.99 -1.25 -4.87
C ALA A 153 2.48 -2.68 -4.77
N VAL A 154 1.20 -2.83 -4.55
CA VAL A 154 0.54 -4.14 -4.49
C VAL A 154 -0.61 -4.19 -5.49
N LEU A 155 -0.76 -5.32 -6.15
CA LEU A 155 -1.87 -5.61 -7.06
C LEU A 155 -2.32 -7.04 -6.82
N GLY A 156 -3.61 -7.24 -6.67
CA GLY A 156 -4.11 -8.58 -6.37
C GLY A 156 -5.60 -8.74 -6.52
N ALA A 157 -6.04 -9.91 -6.14
CA ALA A 157 -7.45 -10.25 -6.08
C ALA A 157 -7.72 -11.14 -4.88
N GLY A 158 -8.97 -11.19 -4.48
CA GLY A 158 -9.39 -11.95 -3.33
C GLY A 158 -10.88 -12.15 -3.25
N VAL A 159 -11.30 -12.60 -2.10
CA VAL A 159 -12.71 -12.80 -1.78
C VAL A 159 -13.04 -12.05 -0.51
N THR A 160 -14.08 -11.23 -0.59
CA THR A 160 -14.70 -10.60 0.56
C THR A 160 -15.91 -11.42 0.96
N ASP A 161 -15.90 -11.92 2.19
CA ASP A 161 -16.99 -12.72 2.78
C ASP A 161 -17.62 -11.92 3.94
N ASP A 162 -18.87 -11.52 3.78
CA ASP A 162 -19.62 -10.77 4.78
C ASP A 162 -20.65 -11.63 5.53
N SER A 163 -20.52 -12.95 5.51
CA SER A 163 -21.45 -13.95 6.07
C SER A 163 -22.78 -14.11 5.31
N THR A 164 -23.10 -13.27 4.34
CA THR A 164 -24.32 -13.37 3.51
C THR A 164 -24.04 -13.39 2.02
N ALA A 165 -22.95 -12.79 1.60
CA ALA A 165 -22.51 -12.77 0.22
C ALA A 165 -21.00 -13.00 0.16
N GLN A 166 -20.56 -13.69 -0.86
CA GLN A 166 -19.14 -13.83 -1.20
C GLN A 166 -18.93 -13.18 -2.55
N GLY A 167 -18.06 -12.20 -2.59
CA GLY A 167 -17.74 -11.43 -3.79
C GLY A 167 -16.27 -11.53 -4.17
N LEU A 168 -16.02 -11.70 -5.48
CA LEU A 168 -14.68 -11.51 -6.03
C LEU A 168 -14.31 -10.03 -5.94
N THR A 169 -13.18 -9.73 -5.33
CA THR A 169 -12.69 -8.38 -5.06
C THR A 169 -11.33 -8.19 -5.69
N GLY A 170 -11.18 -7.16 -6.51
CA GLY A 170 -9.88 -6.67 -6.95
C GLY A 170 -9.23 -5.82 -5.87
N SER A 171 -7.91 -5.81 -5.79
CA SER A 171 -7.18 -5.00 -4.82
C SER A 171 -5.94 -4.39 -5.44
N PHE A 172 -5.72 -3.11 -5.21
CA PHE A 172 -4.47 -2.45 -5.52
C PHE A 172 -4.11 -1.47 -4.40
N GLY A 173 -2.84 -1.12 -4.29
CA GLY A 173 -2.44 -0.18 -3.24
C GLY A 173 -0.96 0.10 -3.21
N PHE A 174 -0.59 0.90 -2.23
CA PHE A 174 0.78 1.28 -1.95
C PHE A 174 1.09 1.06 -0.48
N GLY A 175 2.34 0.74 -0.20
CA GLY A 175 2.82 0.57 1.16
C GLY A 175 4.23 1.08 1.32
N THR A 176 4.62 1.22 2.57
CA THR A 176 5.99 1.49 2.95
C THR A 176 6.38 0.61 4.11
N LYS A 177 7.63 0.16 4.09
CA LYS A 177 8.22 -0.64 5.17
C LYS A 177 9.48 0.04 5.69
N TRP A 178 9.60 0.12 7.00
CA TRP A 178 10.79 0.63 7.69
C TRP A 178 11.47 -0.52 8.42
N TYR A 179 12.71 -0.82 8.03
CA TYR A 179 13.47 -1.95 8.57
C TYR A 179 14.21 -1.52 9.84
N LEU A 180 13.80 -2.06 10.99
CA LEU A 180 14.37 -1.80 12.31
C LEU A 180 15.44 -2.84 12.71
N GLY A 181 16.13 -3.40 11.74
CA GLY A 181 17.16 -4.40 11.94
C GLY A 181 17.16 -5.44 10.82
N LYS A 182 17.69 -6.62 11.11
CA LYS A 182 17.80 -7.71 10.11
C LYS A 182 16.52 -8.55 9.98
N TRP A 183 15.60 -8.47 10.94
CA TRP A 183 14.48 -9.43 11.10
C TRP A 183 13.14 -8.76 11.24
N PHE A 184 13.12 -7.46 11.54
CA PHE A 184 11.91 -6.77 11.93
C PHE A 184 11.70 -5.51 11.12
N ALA A 185 10.46 -5.30 10.69
CA ALA A 185 10.05 -4.08 10.00
C ALA A 185 8.68 -3.61 10.52
N VAL A 186 8.49 -2.30 10.46
CA VAL A 186 7.17 -1.67 10.59
C VAL A 186 6.64 -1.42 9.19
N ARG A 187 5.37 -1.69 8.96
CA ARG A 187 4.70 -1.45 7.67
C ARG A 187 3.51 -0.52 7.81
N LEU A 188 3.26 0.25 6.78
CA LEU A 188 2.05 1.04 6.59
C LEU A 188 1.58 0.83 5.17
N ASP A 189 0.32 0.45 5.01
CA ASP A 189 -0.28 0.16 3.71
C ASP A 189 -1.58 0.94 3.54
N VAL A 190 -1.80 1.43 2.32
CA VAL A 190 -3.08 1.98 1.87
C VAL A 190 -3.50 1.17 0.65
N ARG A 191 -4.66 0.53 0.73
CA ARG A 191 -5.18 -0.34 -0.33
C ARG A 191 -6.58 0.08 -0.70
N ASP A 192 -6.91 -0.06 -1.95
CA ASP A 192 -8.25 0.09 -2.50
C ASP A 192 -8.75 -1.27 -2.95
N HIS A 193 -9.93 -1.63 -2.48
CA HIS A 193 -10.63 -2.86 -2.83
C HIS A 193 -11.82 -2.52 -3.71
N ILE A 194 -11.84 -3.08 -4.91
CA ILE A 194 -12.90 -2.91 -5.88
C ILE A 194 -13.74 -4.18 -5.91
N LEU A 195 -15.00 -4.07 -5.52
CA LEU A 195 -15.93 -5.19 -5.51
C LEU A 195 -17.24 -4.83 -6.20
N ARG A 196 -17.99 -5.86 -6.59
CA ARG A 196 -19.34 -5.70 -7.08
C ARG A 196 -20.30 -6.06 -5.96
N GLU A 197 -21.24 -5.15 -5.71
CA GLU A 197 -22.31 -5.37 -4.76
C GLU A 197 -23.66 -5.19 -5.44
N THR A 198 -24.58 -6.13 -5.17
CA THR A 198 -25.94 -6.07 -5.72
C THR A 198 -26.83 -5.35 -4.72
N LEU A 199 -27.19 -4.11 -5.03
CA LEU A 199 -28.11 -3.29 -4.27
C LEU A 199 -29.44 -3.16 -5.00
N ILE A 200 -30.51 -3.57 -4.33
CA ILE A 200 -31.90 -3.45 -4.86
C ILE A 200 -32.05 -4.09 -6.26
N GLY A 201 -31.29 -5.17 -6.54
CA GLY A 201 -31.35 -5.88 -7.82
C GLY A 201 -30.50 -5.31 -8.95
N GLU A 202 -29.70 -4.28 -8.68
CA GLU A 202 -28.70 -3.73 -9.61
C GLU A 202 -27.30 -3.91 -9.08
N ASP A 203 -26.37 -4.27 -9.98
CA ASP A 203 -24.96 -4.43 -9.64
C ASP A 203 -24.24 -3.09 -9.67
N HIS A 204 -23.68 -2.70 -8.55
CA HIS A 204 -22.85 -1.50 -8.40
C HIS A 204 -21.41 -1.88 -8.15
N LEU A 205 -20.50 -1.09 -8.73
CA LEU A 205 -19.07 -1.17 -8.45
C LEU A 205 -18.78 -0.26 -7.25
N VAL A 206 -18.21 -0.83 -6.21
CA VAL A 206 -17.96 -0.16 -4.94
C VAL A 206 -16.46 -0.17 -4.66
N ASN A 207 -15.95 0.91 -4.11
CA ASN A 207 -14.55 1.06 -3.72
C ASN A 207 -14.44 1.20 -2.22
N ASP A 208 -13.61 0.35 -1.62
CA ASP A 208 -13.36 0.36 -0.18
C ASP A 208 -11.88 0.66 0.09
N ILE A 209 -11.63 1.68 0.87
CA ILE A 209 -10.27 2.11 1.21
C ILE A 209 -9.86 1.51 2.56
N LEU A 210 -8.72 0.83 2.56
CA LEU A 210 -8.10 0.27 3.74
C LEU A 210 -6.81 1.01 4.07
N VAL A 211 -6.67 1.43 5.32
CA VAL A 211 -5.43 1.98 5.85
C VAL A 211 -4.99 1.11 7.01
N THR A 212 -3.86 0.42 6.84
CA THR A 212 -3.35 -0.53 7.82
C THR A 212 -1.92 -0.22 8.21
N GLY A 213 -1.64 -0.34 9.50
CA GLY A 213 -0.29 -0.33 10.06
C GLY A 213 0.01 -1.65 10.75
N GLY A 214 1.27 -2.06 10.77
CA GLY A 214 1.61 -3.33 11.37
C GLY A 214 3.09 -3.60 11.48
N PHE A 215 3.40 -4.84 11.82
CA PHE A 215 4.76 -5.32 11.99
C PHE A 215 5.00 -6.55 11.13
N SER A 216 6.22 -6.65 10.65
CA SER A 216 6.68 -7.78 9.84
C SER A 216 7.92 -8.41 10.46
N VAL A 217 7.96 -9.72 10.43
CA VAL A 217 9.12 -10.52 10.85
C VAL A 217 9.61 -11.32 9.64
N PHE A 218 10.90 -11.18 9.35
CA PHE A 218 11.56 -11.89 8.24
C PHE A 218 12.29 -13.12 8.78
N ILE A 219 11.96 -14.27 8.20
CA ILE A 219 12.56 -15.55 8.57
C ILE A 219 13.57 -15.91 7.49
N PRO A 220 14.86 -16.04 7.83
CA PRO A 220 15.88 -16.54 6.93
C PRO A 220 15.75 -18.05 6.82
N PHE A 221 15.41 -18.55 5.64
CA PHE A 221 15.67 -19.94 5.28
C PHE A 221 16.93 -19.98 4.43
N GLY A 222 18.01 -20.50 4.99
CA GLY A 222 19.28 -20.66 4.34
C GLY A 222 20.11 -19.37 4.33
N GLY A 223 21.07 -19.26 5.21
CA GLY A 223 22.27 -18.42 5.15
C GLY A 223 23.45 -19.29 4.77
#